data_1f4eb32bff5e3e505f031acbc016844d
#
_entry.id   1f4eb32bff5e3e505f031acbc016844d
#
_cell.length_a   1.000
_cell.length_b   1.000
_cell.length_c   1.000
_cell.angle_alpha   90.00
_cell.angle_beta   90.00
_cell.angle_gamma   90.00
#
_symmetry.space_group_name_H-M   'P 1'
#
loop_
_entity.id
_entity.type
_entity.pdbx_description
1 polymer ?
#
loop_
_entity_poly.entity_id
_entity_poly.type
_entity_poly.pdbx_seq_one_letter_code
_entity_poly.pdbx_strand_id
1 'polypeptide(L)'
;MIGQYNIIAEDVIIEKGASIGNFNIIASGTVIKKGAVIGNYCEIGKDNVIGENSILQGRIRTANGCIFEKNVTAKYGTILTSAVLLKEGCFLGPHTITLGSTHKRITKHGTVIGKNTYIGAGSKIAADIKIGDNIVVGALGFVNKDLTDEGIYAGLPVKFIKRK
;
A
#
# COMPACT_ATOMS: atom_id res chain seq x y z
N MET A 1 4.36 15.61 14.32
CA MET A 1 3.15 16.45 14.61
C MET A 1 1.92 15.58 14.45
N ILE A 2 0.94 15.68 15.37
CA ILE A 2 -0.34 14.92 15.26
C ILE A 2 -1.45 15.95 15.14
N GLY A 3 -2.28 15.82 14.12
CA GLY A 3 -3.42 16.68 13.85
C GLY A 3 -4.60 16.40 14.77
N GLN A 4 -5.76 16.92 14.42
CA GLN A 4 -6.97 16.88 15.27
C GLN A 4 -7.94 15.79 14.82
N TYR A 5 -8.85 15.41 15.71
CA TYR A 5 -9.95 14.45 15.48
C TYR A 5 -9.47 13.06 15.03
N ASN A 6 -8.31 12.63 15.52
CA ASN A 6 -7.80 11.30 15.28
C ASN A 6 -8.28 10.34 16.38
N ILE A 7 -8.59 9.11 16.00
CA ILE A 7 -8.81 7.97 16.91
C ILE A 7 -7.59 7.07 16.78
N ILE A 8 -6.72 7.07 17.78
CA ILE A 8 -5.47 6.32 17.79
C ILE A 8 -5.49 5.40 19.00
N ALA A 9 -5.30 4.10 18.80
CA ALA A 9 -5.24 3.15 19.90
C ALA A 9 -4.03 3.42 20.82
N GLU A 10 -4.16 3.13 22.10
CA GLU A 10 -3.18 3.49 23.13
C GLU A 10 -1.79 2.85 22.93
N ASP A 11 -1.74 1.69 22.31
CA ASP A 11 -0.52 0.92 22.05
C ASP A 11 0.14 1.20 20.69
N VAL A 12 -0.36 2.20 19.95
CA VAL A 12 0.26 2.63 18.68
C VAL A 12 1.60 3.32 18.98
N ILE A 13 2.64 2.86 18.31
CA ILE A 13 3.97 3.46 18.42
C ILE A 13 4.16 4.49 17.31
N ILE A 14 4.42 5.74 17.71
CA ILE A 14 4.71 6.84 16.76
C ILE A 14 6.11 7.34 17.02
N GLU A 15 7.02 7.05 16.09
CA GLU A 15 8.42 7.45 16.23
C GLU A 15 8.63 8.96 15.98
N LYS A 16 9.73 9.48 16.52
CA LYS A 16 10.09 10.90 16.42
C LYS A 16 10.19 11.33 14.95
N GLY A 17 9.57 12.46 14.62
CA GLY A 17 9.57 13.01 13.25
C GLY A 17 8.46 12.50 12.36
N ALA A 18 7.69 11.50 12.78
CA ALA A 18 6.47 11.12 12.06
C ALA A 18 5.39 12.20 12.19
N SER A 19 4.53 12.30 11.20
CA SER A 19 3.40 13.24 11.19
C SER A 19 2.10 12.54 10.79
N ILE A 20 1.02 12.93 11.47
CA ILE A 20 -0.32 12.40 11.25
C ILE A 20 -1.25 13.59 11.04
N GLY A 21 -2.00 13.58 9.96
CA GLY A 21 -3.01 14.60 9.64
C GLY A 21 -4.24 14.49 10.54
N ASN A 22 -5.38 14.87 10.01
CA ASN A 22 -6.63 14.94 10.76
C ASN A 22 -7.59 13.80 10.38
N PHE A 23 -8.52 13.50 11.28
CA PHE A 23 -9.64 12.57 11.06
C PHE A 23 -9.17 11.16 10.67
N ASN A 24 -8.07 10.67 11.24
CA ASN A 24 -7.57 9.32 10.99
C ASN A 24 -8.04 8.35 12.08
N ILE A 25 -8.19 7.07 11.71
CA ILE A 25 -8.38 5.97 12.63
C ILE A 25 -7.17 5.06 12.50
N ILE A 26 -6.45 4.84 13.60
CA ILE A 26 -5.24 4.01 13.64
C ILE A 26 -5.42 2.96 14.73
N ALA A 27 -5.49 1.71 14.30
CA ALA A 27 -5.79 0.59 15.20
C ALA A 27 -4.54 0.06 15.93
N SER A 28 -4.81 -0.74 16.96
CA SER A 28 -3.86 -1.37 17.87
C SER A 28 -2.71 -2.10 17.16
N GLY A 29 -1.53 -2.13 17.79
CA GLY A 29 -0.32 -2.81 17.31
C GLY A 29 0.38 -2.11 16.13
N THR A 30 -0.14 -0.98 15.67
CA THR A 30 0.44 -0.26 14.53
C THR A 30 1.70 0.51 14.94
N VAL A 31 2.74 0.44 14.10
CA VAL A 31 4.00 1.17 14.28
C VAL A 31 4.20 2.17 13.14
N ILE A 32 4.36 3.44 13.47
CA ILE A 32 4.62 4.52 12.51
C ILE A 32 6.05 4.98 12.70
N LYS A 33 6.90 4.66 11.73
CA LYS A 33 8.34 4.87 11.79
C LYS A 33 8.72 6.35 11.58
N LYS A 34 9.97 6.64 11.91
CA LYS A 34 10.57 7.98 11.78
C LYS A 34 10.31 8.59 10.40
N GLY A 35 9.88 9.85 10.39
CA GLY A 35 9.66 10.62 9.16
C GLY A 35 8.47 10.19 8.32
N ALA A 36 7.73 9.15 8.72
CA ALA A 36 6.53 8.74 8.00
C ALA A 36 5.43 9.82 8.08
N VAL A 37 4.67 9.96 7.01
CA VAL A 37 3.58 10.94 6.89
C VAL A 37 2.28 10.21 6.61
N ILE A 38 1.31 10.37 7.50
CA ILE A 38 -0.06 9.93 7.29
C ILE A 38 -0.92 11.18 7.06
N GLY A 39 -1.56 11.27 5.90
CA GLY A 39 -2.43 12.39 5.53
C GLY A 39 -3.73 12.39 6.32
N ASN A 40 -4.79 12.88 5.72
CA ASN A 40 -6.10 12.98 6.38
C ASN A 40 -7.02 11.82 5.98
N TYR A 41 -7.98 11.50 6.87
CA TYR A 41 -9.05 10.52 6.62
C TYR A 41 -8.54 9.12 6.28
N CYS A 42 -7.41 8.69 6.84
CA CYS A 42 -6.91 7.34 6.67
C CYS A 42 -7.50 6.41 7.73
N GLU A 43 -7.76 5.16 7.33
CA GLU A 43 -8.15 4.06 8.20
C GLU A 43 -7.04 3.00 8.17
N ILE A 44 -6.26 2.93 9.22
CA ILE A 44 -5.14 1.99 9.35
C ILE A 44 -5.55 0.85 10.28
N GLY A 45 -5.60 -0.36 9.75
CA GLY A 45 -5.95 -1.57 10.49
C GLY A 45 -4.92 -1.94 11.55
N LYS A 46 -5.14 -3.07 12.23
CA LYS A 46 -4.25 -3.56 13.30
C LYS A 46 -2.90 -4.03 12.77
N ASP A 47 -1.87 -3.97 13.60
CA ASP A 47 -0.56 -4.58 13.38
C ASP A 47 0.11 -4.15 12.07
N ASN A 48 -0.15 -2.91 11.62
CA ASN A 48 0.50 -2.34 10.45
C ASN A 48 1.86 -1.74 10.81
N VAL A 49 2.79 -1.78 9.87
CA VAL A 49 4.07 -1.07 9.98
C VAL A 49 4.17 -0.06 8.84
N ILE A 50 4.22 1.22 9.20
CA ILE A 50 4.46 2.30 8.22
C ILE A 50 5.94 2.68 8.32
N GLY A 51 6.71 2.28 7.33
CA GLY A 51 8.16 2.40 7.30
C GLY A 51 8.68 3.83 7.25
N GLU A 52 9.97 3.99 7.47
CA GLU A 52 10.63 5.29 7.51
C GLU A 52 10.38 6.10 6.23
N ASN A 53 10.09 7.39 6.39
CA ASN A 53 9.87 8.35 5.30
C ASN A 53 8.77 7.94 4.31
N SER A 54 7.93 6.98 4.65
CA SER A 54 6.80 6.58 3.80
C SER A 54 5.66 7.58 3.88
N ILE A 55 4.95 7.77 2.77
CA ILE A 55 3.89 8.76 2.64
C ILE A 55 2.57 8.10 2.27
N LEU A 56 1.59 8.21 3.15
CA LEU A 56 0.19 7.85 2.93
C LEU A 56 -0.59 9.14 2.71
N GLN A 57 -0.89 9.48 1.47
CA GLN A 57 -1.31 10.85 1.10
C GLN A 57 -2.69 11.25 1.66
N GLY A 58 -3.62 10.31 1.80
CA GLY A 58 -4.94 10.56 2.38
C GLY A 58 -6.00 9.59 1.87
N ARG A 59 -7.06 9.39 2.66
CA ARG A 59 -8.11 8.39 2.42
C ARG A 59 -7.56 7.00 2.09
N ILE A 60 -6.43 6.68 2.68
CA ILE A 60 -5.84 5.33 2.57
C ILE A 60 -6.60 4.43 3.52
N ARG A 61 -6.94 3.24 3.04
CA ARG A 61 -7.47 2.18 3.91
C ARG A 61 -6.57 0.97 3.85
N THR A 62 -6.10 0.52 5.00
CA THR A 62 -5.38 -0.75 5.12
C THR A 62 -6.18 -1.71 5.98
N ALA A 63 -6.22 -2.99 5.60
CA ALA A 63 -6.59 -4.04 6.53
C ALA A 63 -5.42 -4.36 7.49
N ASN A 64 -5.44 -5.48 8.18
CA ASN A 64 -4.46 -5.79 9.21
C ASN A 64 -3.13 -6.32 8.64
N GLY A 65 -2.03 -6.07 9.34
CA GLY A 65 -0.73 -6.68 9.08
C GLY A 65 -0.04 -6.22 7.79
N CYS A 66 -0.41 -5.06 7.25
CA CYS A 66 0.29 -4.50 6.11
C CYS A 66 1.64 -3.92 6.53
N ILE A 67 2.66 -4.13 5.69
CA ILE A 67 4.00 -3.62 5.93
C ILE A 67 4.38 -2.70 4.77
N PHE A 68 4.64 -1.44 5.09
CA PHE A 68 5.29 -0.48 4.22
C PHE A 68 6.76 -0.43 4.63
N GLU A 69 7.65 -0.86 3.76
CA GLU A 69 9.08 -0.63 3.99
C GLU A 69 9.38 0.88 3.87
N LYS A 70 10.64 1.29 3.93
CA LYS A 70 11.01 2.71 3.87
C LYS A 70 10.73 3.33 2.49
N ASN A 71 10.47 4.64 2.47
CA ASN A 71 10.30 5.44 1.25
C ASN A 71 9.12 5.00 0.35
N VAL A 72 8.15 4.28 0.89
CA VAL A 72 6.95 3.88 0.14
C VAL A 72 6.00 5.07 0.01
N THR A 73 5.43 5.25 -1.18
CA THR A 73 4.39 6.26 -1.39
C THR A 73 3.08 5.61 -1.80
N ALA A 74 2.04 5.79 -1.01
CA ALA A 74 0.67 5.43 -1.35
C ALA A 74 -0.16 6.71 -1.59
N LYS A 75 -0.65 6.87 -2.81
CA LYS A 75 -1.45 8.02 -3.20
C LYS A 75 -2.90 7.88 -2.76
N TYR A 76 -3.60 8.98 -2.82
CA TYR A 76 -4.97 9.16 -2.36
C TYR A 76 -5.93 8.01 -2.74
N GLY A 77 -6.70 7.53 -1.77
CA GLY A 77 -7.72 6.51 -1.98
C GLY A 77 -7.21 5.09 -2.25
N THR A 78 -5.92 4.80 -1.98
CA THR A 78 -5.39 3.44 -2.05
C THR A 78 -6.04 2.55 -0.99
N ILE A 79 -6.41 1.33 -1.37
CA ILE A 79 -7.00 0.32 -0.47
C ILE A 79 -6.14 -0.94 -0.49
N LEU A 80 -5.67 -1.35 0.68
CA LEU A 80 -4.86 -2.55 0.85
C LEU A 80 -5.59 -3.58 1.70
N THR A 81 -5.64 -4.80 1.21
CA THR A 81 -6.13 -5.95 1.98
C THR A 81 -5.07 -6.44 2.97
N SER A 82 -5.41 -7.46 3.78
CA SER A 82 -4.52 -7.92 4.86
C SER A 82 -3.18 -8.45 4.34
N ALA A 83 -2.14 -8.24 5.16
CA ALA A 83 -0.78 -8.76 4.98
C ALA A 83 -0.11 -8.37 3.65
N VAL A 84 -0.45 -7.22 3.10
CA VAL A 84 0.25 -6.68 1.93
C VAL A 84 1.63 -6.18 2.33
N LEU A 85 2.66 -6.62 1.60
CA LEU A 85 4.03 -6.14 1.74
C LEU A 85 4.37 -5.18 0.59
N LEU A 86 4.64 -3.94 0.93
CA LEU A 86 5.14 -2.91 0.01
C LEU A 86 6.63 -2.71 0.27
N LYS A 87 7.47 -3.13 -0.66
CA LYS A 87 8.93 -3.03 -0.51
C LYS A 87 9.42 -1.60 -0.75
N GLU A 88 10.66 -1.36 -0.32
CA GLU A 88 11.33 -0.06 -0.36
C GLU A 88 11.12 0.69 -1.68
N GLY A 89 10.75 1.97 -1.57
CA GLY A 89 10.65 2.88 -2.71
C GLY A 89 9.50 2.61 -3.67
N CYS A 90 8.62 1.62 -3.40
CA CYS A 90 7.49 1.40 -4.30
C CYS A 90 6.48 2.55 -4.24
N PHE A 91 5.78 2.74 -5.35
CA PHE A 91 4.82 3.81 -5.53
C PHE A 91 3.47 3.25 -5.97
N LEU A 92 2.42 3.57 -5.22
CA LEU A 92 1.04 3.24 -5.56
C LEU A 92 0.30 4.51 -6.00
N GLY A 93 -0.14 4.53 -7.25
CA GLY A 93 -0.96 5.60 -7.79
C GLY A 93 -2.31 5.72 -7.09
N PRO A 94 -3.02 6.86 -7.26
CA PRO A 94 -4.34 7.05 -6.65
C PRO A 94 -5.30 5.90 -6.98
N HIS A 95 -6.12 5.53 -5.99
CA HIS A 95 -7.15 4.49 -6.14
C HIS A 95 -6.62 3.11 -6.57
N THR A 96 -5.37 2.79 -6.30
CA THR A 96 -4.86 1.42 -6.40
C THR A 96 -5.54 0.55 -5.35
N ILE A 97 -5.99 -0.64 -5.73
CA ILE A 97 -6.68 -1.57 -4.82
C ILE A 97 -6.07 -2.96 -4.95
N THR A 98 -5.69 -3.56 -3.82
CA THR A 98 -5.42 -4.99 -3.74
C THR A 98 -6.70 -5.74 -3.39
N LEU A 99 -6.91 -6.93 -3.96
CA LEU A 99 -8.05 -7.79 -3.68
C LEU A 99 -7.66 -8.84 -2.63
N GLY A 100 -8.59 -9.19 -1.74
CA GLY A 100 -8.34 -10.14 -0.64
C GLY A 100 -9.03 -11.48 -0.81
N SER A 101 -9.78 -11.69 -1.90
CA SER A 101 -10.50 -12.95 -2.14
C SER A 101 -10.71 -13.22 -3.61
N THR A 102 -10.95 -14.48 -3.92
CA THR A 102 -11.36 -14.93 -5.26
C THR A 102 -12.89 -14.87 -5.42
N HIS A 103 -13.38 -15.04 -6.65
CA HIS A 103 -14.82 -15.19 -6.94
C HIS A 103 -15.48 -16.36 -6.19
N LYS A 104 -14.70 -17.36 -5.78
CA LYS A 104 -15.15 -18.50 -4.95
C LYS A 104 -15.17 -18.16 -3.45
N ARG A 105 -15.01 -16.88 -3.08
CA ARG A 105 -14.93 -16.38 -1.70
C ARG A 105 -13.79 -17.00 -0.87
N ILE A 106 -12.75 -17.48 -1.53
CA ILE A 106 -11.55 -17.95 -0.86
C ILE A 106 -10.72 -16.71 -0.54
N THR A 107 -10.52 -16.46 0.75
CA THR A 107 -9.66 -15.37 1.23
C THR A 107 -8.21 -15.73 0.96
N LYS A 108 -7.47 -14.80 0.41
CA LYS A 108 -6.04 -14.90 0.15
C LYS A 108 -5.33 -13.64 0.60
N HIS A 109 -4.16 -13.80 1.15
CA HIS A 109 -3.36 -12.73 1.73
C HIS A 109 -1.93 -12.75 1.20
N GLY A 110 -1.16 -11.72 1.53
CA GLY A 110 0.27 -11.72 1.28
C GLY A 110 0.68 -11.22 -0.10
N THR A 111 -0.13 -10.38 -0.74
CA THR A 111 0.30 -9.65 -1.94
C THR A 111 1.60 -8.89 -1.65
N VAL A 112 2.59 -9.05 -2.53
CA VAL A 112 3.89 -8.40 -2.42
C VAL A 112 4.10 -7.48 -3.61
N ILE A 113 4.50 -6.23 -3.35
CA ILE A 113 4.91 -5.27 -4.38
C ILE A 113 6.39 -4.95 -4.16
N GLY A 114 7.19 -5.24 -5.17
CA GLY A 114 8.64 -5.19 -5.11
C GLY A 114 9.24 -3.78 -5.02
N LYS A 115 10.55 -3.70 -4.82
CA LYS A 115 11.29 -2.46 -4.67
C LYS A 115 11.19 -1.58 -5.92
N ASN A 116 11.07 -0.26 -5.71
CA ASN A 116 11.04 0.73 -6.78
C ASN A 116 9.98 0.44 -7.86
N THR A 117 8.99 -0.37 -7.55
CA THR A 117 7.90 -0.70 -8.47
C THR A 117 6.85 0.40 -8.46
N TYR A 118 6.41 0.78 -9.63
CA TYR A 118 5.38 1.79 -9.84
C TYR A 118 4.06 1.13 -10.26
N ILE A 119 3.03 1.37 -9.49
CA ILE A 119 1.66 0.94 -9.83
C ILE A 119 0.86 2.17 -10.23
N GLY A 120 0.41 2.20 -11.47
CA GLY A 120 -0.37 3.29 -12.03
C GLY A 120 -1.74 3.47 -11.38
N ALA A 121 -2.28 4.69 -11.48
CA ALA A 121 -3.56 5.06 -10.89
C ALA A 121 -4.71 4.13 -11.31
N GLY A 122 -5.60 3.83 -10.38
CA GLY A 122 -6.80 3.01 -10.62
C GLY A 122 -6.54 1.52 -10.83
N SER A 123 -5.29 1.07 -10.78
CA SER A 123 -4.95 -0.35 -10.98
C SER A 123 -5.53 -1.25 -9.89
N LYS A 124 -5.86 -2.48 -10.28
CA LYS A 124 -6.33 -3.53 -9.39
C LYS A 124 -5.33 -4.68 -9.38
N ILE A 125 -5.03 -5.22 -8.22
CA ILE A 125 -4.09 -6.33 -8.06
C ILE A 125 -4.87 -7.48 -7.43
N ALA A 126 -4.92 -8.61 -8.12
CA ALA A 126 -5.62 -9.79 -7.61
C ALA A 126 -4.99 -10.30 -6.31
N ALA A 127 -5.73 -11.12 -5.59
CA ALA A 127 -5.30 -11.64 -4.30
C ALA A 127 -4.06 -12.54 -4.43
N ASP A 128 -3.13 -12.41 -3.47
CA ASP A 128 -1.96 -13.27 -3.35
C ASP A 128 -0.98 -13.18 -4.55
N ILE A 129 -0.86 -11.98 -5.13
CA ILE A 129 0.03 -11.71 -6.26
C ILE A 129 1.39 -11.22 -5.78
N LYS A 130 2.44 -11.66 -6.47
CA LYS A 130 3.80 -11.16 -6.28
C LYS A 130 4.24 -10.35 -7.50
N ILE A 131 4.50 -9.08 -7.29
CA ILE A 131 5.07 -8.17 -8.28
C ILE A 131 6.53 -7.95 -7.92
N GLY A 132 7.43 -8.24 -8.84
CA GLY A 132 8.88 -8.09 -8.66
C GLY A 132 9.34 -6.65 -8.53
N ASP A 133 10.65 -6.47 -8.45
CA ASP A 133 11.29 -5.17 -8.31
C ASP A 133 11.35 -4.42 -9.66
N ASN A 134 11.44 -3.09 -9.63
CA ASN A 134 11.61 -2.21 -10.79
C ASN A 134 10.54 -2.35 -11.89
N ILE A 135 9.38 -2.85 -11.57
CA ILE A 135 8.26 -3.03 -12.50
C ILE A 135 7.43 -1.75 -12.60
N VAL A 136 6.92 -1.46 -13.79
CA VAL A 136 5.92 -0.42 -14.03
C VAL A 136 4.62 -1.08 -14.47
N VAL A 137 3.56 -0.86 -13.71
CA VAL A 137 2.20 -1.19 -14.12
C VAL A 137 1.52 0.10 -14.57
N GLY A 138 1.06 0.15 -15.81
CA GLY A 138 0.32 1.29 -16.35
C GLY A 138 -0.99 1.54 -15.60
N ALA A 139 -1.50 2.77 -15.68
CA ALA A 139 -2.77 3.12 -15.07
C ALA A 139 -3.91 2.21 -15.54
N LEU A 140 -4.89 1.99 -14.65
CA LEU A 140 -6.04 1.10 -14.86
C LEU A 140 -5.66 -0.36 -15.16
N GLY A 141 -4.42 -0.77 -14.89
CA GLY A 141 -3.98 -2.14 -15.09
C GLY A 141 -4.67 -3.12 -14.14
N PHE A 142 -5.00 -4.31 -14.65
CA PHE A 142 -5.44 -5.42 -13.81
C PHE A 142 -4.36 -6.50 -13.75
N VAL A 143 -3.68 -6.60 -12.61
CA VAL A 143 -2.64 -7.63 -12.37
C VAL A 143 -3.31 -8.85 -11.79
N ASN A 144 -3.42 -9.91 -12.59
CA ASN A 144 -4.11 -11.15 -12.23
C ASN A 144 -3.17 -12.37 -12.11
N LYS A 145 -1.88 -12.17 -12.25
CA LYS A 145 -0.81 -13.17 -12.09
C LYS A 145 0.47 -12.49 -11.61
N ASP A 146 1.41 -13.28 -11.11
CA ASP A 146 2.72 -12.78 -10.72
C ASP A 146 3.44 -12.11 -11.89
N LEU A 147 4.16 -11.03 -11.60
CA LEU A 147 5.01 -10.32 -12.55
C LEU A 147 6.45 -10.43 -12.04
N THR A 148 7.29 -11.19 -12.74
CA THR A 148 8.67 -11.50 -12.33
C THR A 148 9.71 -10.72 -13.10
N ASP A 149 9.45 -10.45 -14.37
CA ASP A 149 10.41 -9.80 -15.25
C ASP A 149 10.30 -8.28 -15.12
N GLU A 150 11.45 -7.63 -14.94
CA GLU A 150 11.53 -6.17 -14.95
C GLU A 150 11.01 -5.61 -16.28
N GLY A 151 10.16 -4.61 -16.22
CA GLY A 151 9.61 -4.03 -17.42
C GLY A 151 8.32 -3.23 -17.20
N ILE A 152 7.69 -2.90 -18.31
CA ILE A 152 6.44 -2.16 -18.35
C ILE A 152 5.31 -3.11 -18.73
N TYR A 153 4.26 -3.11 -17.93
CA TYR A 153 3.06 -3.90 -18.10
C TYR A 153 1.84 -2.99 -18.16
N ALA A 154 0.91 -3.24 -19.06
CA ALA A 154 -0.32 -2.46 -19.16
C ALA A 154 -1.50 -3.29 -19.66
N GLY A 155 -2.70 -2.83 -19.40
CA GLY A 155 -3.96 -3.38 -19.90
C GLY A 155 -4.80 -4.15 -18.89
N LEU A 156 -5.87 -4.78 -19.36
CA LEU A 156 -6.88 -5.53 -18.59
C LEU A 156 -7.11 -6.91 -19.21
N PRO A 157 -6.47 -8.00 -18.74
CA PRO A 157 -5.39 -8.00 -17.75
C PRO A 157 -4.09 -7.40 -18.30
N VAL A 158 -3.14 -7.08 -17.41
CA VAL A 158 -1.86 -6.51 -17.84
C VAL A 158 -1.08 -7.51 -18.69
N LYS A 159 -0.43 -6.99 -19.73
CA LYS A 159 0.52 -7.72 -20.56
C LYS A 159 1.87 -6.99 -20.53
N PHE A 160 2.95 -7.73 -20.68
CA PHE A 160 4.27 -7.16 -20.84
C PHE A 160 4.33 -6.34 -22.12
N ILE A 161 4.81 -5.12 -22.06
CA ILE A 161 4.94 -4.21 -23.19
C ILE A 161 6.38 -4.16 -23.67
N LYS A 162 7.31 -3.84 -22.78
CA LYS A 162 8.74 -3.73 -23.07
C LYS A 162 9.58 -3.70 -21.80
N ARG A 163 10.87 -3.95 -21.97
CA ARG A 163 11.86 -3.66 -20.90
C ARG A 163 11.97 -2.16 -20.68
N LYS A 164 12.38 -1.81 -19.48
CA LYS A 164 12.58 -0.44 -19.04
C LYS A 164 13.90 0.11 -19.53
#